data_d8c6b37c56e1ce6a0cbe4f23e4f32203
#
_entry.id   d8c6b37c56e1ce6a0cbe4f23e4f32203
#
_cell.length_a   1.000
_cell.length_b   1.000
_cell.length_c   1.000
_cell.angle_alpha   90.00
_cell.angle_beta   90.00
_cell.angle_gamma   90.00
#
_symmetry.space_group_name_H-M   'P 1'
#
loop_
_entity.id
_entity.type
_entity.pdbx_description
1 polymer ?
#
loop_
_entity_poly.entity_id
_entity_poly.type
_entity_poly.pdbx_seq_one_letter_code
_entity_poly.pdbx_strand_id
1 'polypeptide(L)'
;MYFCVIEHDKSRVWRKDEIKFISDVVKVVQSLLDKRIQNSSLVGSYASLQEILDNVGTCIYVKDSQTGKALFANKLFKQVFAAEIRDDQIDSFLELAKPIGIKDGYYEICHEKKDRWYDMYHVLIRWIDMSQVHLYALYDVTDKKVYQKKIEQQAYTDFLTGLYNRMCCERDLARYIDLARQNSQKGALLYLDLDDFKHINDGLGHQYGDVLLQSISQGFVQIEGIEDTCYRMGGDEFVIIVPPKSYHLLDRIVSDIRMMFSRPWMLKDAEYYCTMSMGVCVYPKDGDNVADLIKKADIAMYEAKTTGKNRVARFSDKLSSVSSRRLDMEKNMRDATVNACSEFAVFFQPIMDVQKEGSPCVGAEALVRWNSAALGFISPADFIPLAEYLGLITPIGTYVLREACYACRRWNENGHPEYKVNVNLSVVQLLQNDIVEVVKRALTDSGLAPENLTLEVTESLAINDMERMQKILNAIRALGVRIALDDFGTGYSSLKHIREIPLDVIKVDQIFVKDLTKDEYSQSFIKMVAELAAAIDVNVCVEGIETREQFEVLEGMKVQMVQGYFFDKPMPQEAFEEKYVKSDTISQSGRQN
;
A
#
# COMPACT_ATOMS: atom_id res chain seq x y z
N MET A 1 -45.68 -3.50 44.63
CA MET A 1 -45.22 -2.59 43.58
C MET A 1 -43.73 -2.82 43.47
N TYR A 2 -43.25 -3.45 42.38
CA TYR A 2 -41.86 -3.79 42.19
C TYR A 2 -41.19 -2.67 41.38
N PHE A 3 -40.21 -2.01 41.96
CA PHE A 3 -39.31 -1.14 41.21
C PHE A 3 -38.18 -1.99 40.70
N CYS A 4 -38.08 -2.14 39.39
CA CYS A 4 -36.95 -2.77 38.77
C CYS A 4 -35.82 -1.74 38.65
N VAL A 5 -34.78 -1.89 39.46
CA VAL A 5 -33.50 -1.23 39.20
C VAL A 5 -32.81 -2.03 38.12
N ILE A 6 -32.64 -1.44 36.98
CA ILE A 6 -31.94 -2.10 35.88
C ILE A 6 -30.45 -2.06 36.19
N GLU A 7 -29.88 -3.25 36.34
CA GLU A 7 -28.47 -3.48 36.55
C GLU A 7 -27.66 -3.02 35.33
N HIS A 8 -26.50 -2.42 35.59
CA HIS A 8 -25.59 -1.94 34.58
C HIS A 8 -25.05 -3.09 33.73
N ASP A 9 -25.52 -3.24 32.51
CA ASP A 9 -24.76 -3.92 31.50
C ASP A 9 -24.53 -3.02 30.28
N LYS A 10 -23.32 -3.13 29.73
CA LYS A 10 -22.62 -2.24 28.82
C LYS A 10 -23.46 -1.71 27.66
N SER A 11 -23.41 -0.39 27.45
CA SER A 11 -23.86 0.34 26.26
C SER A 11 -25.36 0.35 25.94
N ARG A 12 -26.16 1.00 26.75
CA ARG A 12 -27.56 1.24 26.40
C ARG A 12 -27.88 2.73 26.25
N VAL A 13 -28.33 3.12 25.09
CA VAL A 13 -28.93 4.43 24.84
C VAL A 13 -30.29 4.45 25.55
N TRP A 14 -30.51 5.42 26.46
CA TRP A 14 -31.81 5.60 27.09
C TRP A 14 -32.89 5.79 26.03
N ARG A 15 -33.90 4.92 26.01
CA ARG A 15 -35.03 5.04 25.11
C ARG A 15 -35.93 6.19 25.57
N LYS A 16 -36.63 6.79 24.64
CA LYS A 16 -37.63 7.85 24.91
C LYS A 16 -38.62 7.45 25.99
N ASP A 17 -38.89 6.13 26.12
CA ASP A 17 -39.80 5.52 27.10
C ASP A 17 -39.23 5.56 28.54
N GLU A 18 -37.93 5.46 28.73
CA GLU A 18 -37.27 5.48 30.04
C GLU A 18 -37.25 6.88 30.62
N ILE A 19 -37.07 7.88 29.79
CA ILE A 19 -37.16 9.30 30.18
C ILE A 19 -38.61 9.66 30.50
N LYS A 20 -39.57 9.12 29.76
CA LYS A 20 -41.00 9.23 30.04
C LYS A 20 -41.33 8.58 31.39
N PHE A 21 -40.74 7.43 31.70
CA PHE A 21 -40.88 6.74 32.98
C PHE A 21 -40.45 7.60 34.16
N ILE A 22 -39.32 8.30 34.12
CA ILE A 22 -38.87 9.24 35.17
C ILE A 22 -39.89 10.38 35.34
N SER A 23 -40.40 10.93 34.25
CA SER A 23 -41.45 11.94 34.27
C SER A 23 -42.76 11.44 34.91
N ASP A 24 -43.12 10.19 34.58
CA ASP A 24 -44.33 9.57 35.11
C ASP A 24 -44.16 9.18 36.60
N VAL A 25 -42.98 8.76 37.03
CA VAL A 25 -42.63 8.54 38.47
C VAL A 25 -42.77 9.83 39.24
N VAL A 26 -42.27 10.97 38.74
CA VAL A 26 -42.44 12.29 39.39
C VAL A 26 -43.90 12.65 39.55
N LYS A 27 -44.77 12.43 38.55
CA LYS A 27 -46.22 12.67 38.62
C LYS A 27 -46.91 11.75 39.63
N VAL A 28 -46.52 10.47 39.68
CA VAL A 28 -47.04 9.50 40.66
C VAL A 28 -46.65 9.89 42.08
N VAL A 29 -45.39 10.29 42.28
CA VAL A 29 -44.92 10.76 43.58
C VAL A 29 -45.67 12.01 44.03
N GLN A 30 -45.89 12.97 43.12
CA GLN A 30 -46.70 14.17 43.42
C GLN A 30 -48.15 13.78 43.77
N SER A 31 -48.81 12.90 43.04
CA SER A 31 -50.18 12.42 43.30
C SER A 31 -50.27 11.65 44.62
N LEU A 32 -49.25 10.88 44.99
CA LEU A 32 -49.18 10.18 46.28
C LEU A 32 -48.96 11.15 47.44
N LEU A 33 -48.19 12.23 47.28
CA LEU A 33 -48.04 13.30 48.23
C LEU A 33 -49.35 14.05 48.46
N ASP A 34 -50.04 14.44 47.42
CA ASP A 34 -51.34 15.14 47.49
C ASP A 34 -52.43 14.29 48.23
N LYS A 35 -52.48 12.99 48.01
CA LYS A 35 -53.40 12.09 48.64
C LYS A 35 -53.11 11.80 50.15
N ARG A 36 -51.86 11.78 50.55
CA ARG A 36 -51.46 11.45 51.94
C ARG A 36 -51.39 12.62 52.86
N ILE A 37 -51.32 13.85 52.39
CA ILE A 37 -51.49 15.06 53.18
C ILE A 37 -52.89 15.13 53.82
N GLN A 38 -53.86 14.51 53.18
CA GLN A 38 -55.21 14.41 53.70
C GLN A 38 -55.44 13.36 54.81
N ASN A 39 -54.49 12.42 55.05
CA ASN A 39 -54.62 11.38 56.06
C ASN A 39 -53.40 11.26 56.99
N SER A 40 -53.52 11.64 58.20
CA SER A 40 -52.78 11.66 59.45
C SER A 40 -51.65 10.62 59.68
N SER A 41 -50.66 10.49 58.81
CA SER A 41 -49.39 9.87 59.19
C SER A 41 -48.22 10.50 58.44
N LEU A 42 -48.11 11.82 58.53
CA LEU A 42 -47.23 12.68 57.75
C LEU A 42 -45.73 12.35 57.90
N VAL A 43 -45.28 11.99 59.10
CA VAL A 43 -43.84 11.83 59.41
C VAL A 43 -43.23 10.58 58.82
N GLY A 44 -43.93 9.43 58.88
CA GLY A 44 -43.40 8.16 58.32
C GLY A 44 -43.37 8.13 56.81
N SER A 45 -44.35 8.76 56.15
CA SER A 45 -44.44 8.83 54.70
C SER A 45 -43.38 9.78 54.09
N TYR A 46 -43.10 10.89 54.78
CA TYR A 46 -42.05 11.83 54.35
C TYR A 46 -40.65 11.19 54.46
N ALA A 47 -40.38 10.48 55.56
CA ALA A 47 -39.12 9.78 55.76
C ALA A 47 -38.90 8.68 54.67
N SER A 48 -39.91 7.89 54.36
CA SER A 48 -39.81 6.86 53.30
C SER A 48 -39.62 7.45 51.91
N LEU A 49 -40.29 8.57 51.64
CA LEU A 49 -40.13 9.27 50.37
C LEU A 49 -38.74 9.88 50.22
N GLN A 50 -38.23 10.48 51.30
CA GLN A 50 -36.88 11.02 51.33
C GLN A 50 -35.83 9.94 51.16
N GLU A 51 -36.03 8.77 51.80
CA GLU A 51 -35.12 7.62 51.63
C GLU A 51 -35.13 7.09 50.17
N ILE A 52 -36.29 7.04 49.52
CA ILE A 52 -36.38 6.70 48.10
C ILE A 52 -35.62 7.72 47.25
N LEU A 53 -35.85 9.00 47.43
CA LEU A 53 -35.20 10.08 46.68
C LEU A 53 -33.68 10.15 46.94
N ASP A 54 -33.24 9.79 48.13
CA ASP A 54 -31.83 9.74 48.49
C ASP A 54 -31.07 8.55 47.90
N ASN A 55 -31.81 7.46 47.57
CA ASN A 55 -31.26 6.25 46.95
C ASN A 55 -31.49 6.16 45.41
N VAL A 56 -32.23 7.09 44.82
CA VAL A 56 -32.26 7.27 43.35
C VAL A 56 -30.94 7.81 42.87
N GLY A 57 -30.25 7.14 42.00
CA GLY A 57 -28.94 7.53 41.45
C GLY A 57 -28.94 8.82 40.60
N THR A 58 -29.86 9.74 40.89
CA THR A 58 -30.07 11.02 40.21
C THR A 58 -30.00 12.15 41.23
N CYS A 59 -29.29 13.24 40.92
CA CYS A 59 -29.27 14.45 41.71
C CYS A 59 -30.60 15.18 41.52
N ILE A 60 -31.36 15.39 42.61
CA ILE A 60 -32.66 16.08 42.59
C ILE A 60 -32.56 17.36 43.38
N TYR A 61 -32.98 18.46 42.75
CA TYR A 61 -33.02 19.80 43.33
C TYR A 61 -34.36 20.49 43.01
N VAL A 62 -34.97 21.09 44.04
CA VAL A 62 -36.25 21.79 43.90
C VAL A 62 -36.12 23.19 44.53
N LYS A 63 -36.49 24.21 43.76
CA LYS A 63 -36.51 25.61 44.24
C LYS A 63 -37.85 26.28 43.93
N ASP A 64 -38.24 27.19 44.80
CA ASP A 64 -39.42 28.02 44.63
C ASP A 64 -39.27 28.93 43.39
N SER A 65 -40.33 29.02 42.59
CA SER A 65 -40.28 29.76 41.32
C SER A 65 -40.31 31.28 41.48
N GLN A 66 -40.80 31.78 42.64
CA GLN A 66 -40.93 33.24 42.90
C GLN A 66 -39.78 33.76 43.75
N THR A 67 -39.38 33.02 44.79
CA THR A 67 -38.37 33.47 45.75
C THR A 67 -36.96 32.93 45.40
N GLY A 68 -36.84 31.96 44.51
CA GLY A 68 -35.58 31.27 44.22
C GLY A 68 -35.06 30.38 45.35
N LYS A 69 -35.78 30.31 46.50
CA LYS A 69 -35.33 29.58 47.67
C LYS A 69 -35.34 28.07 47.44
N ALA A 70 -34.24 27.39 47.81
CA ALA A 70 -34.16 25.94 47.79
C ALA A 70 -35.16 25.34 48.79
N LEU A 71 -36.04 24.45 48.27
CA LEU A 71 -37.06 23.76 49.06
C LEU A 71 -36.67 22.33 49.37
N PHE A 72 -36.00 21.68 48.42
CA PHE A 72 -35.55 20.29 48.57
C PHE A 72 -34.27 20.04 47.78
N ALA A 73 -33.38 19.23 48.35
CA ALA A 73 -32.25 18.62 47.63
C ALA A 73 -32.00 17.25 48.24
N ASN A 74 -31.91 16.23 47.42
CA ASN A 74 -31.60 14.88 47.89
C ASN A 74 -30.12 14.74 48.31
N LYS A 75 -29.80 13.66 49.00
CA LYS A 75 -28.46 13.40 49.53
C LYS A 75 -27.37 13.45 48.46
N LEU A 76 -27.64 12.82 47.29
CA LEU A 76 -26.69 12.79 46.18
C LEU A 76 -26.40 14.19 45.63
N PHE A 77 -27.43 15.02 45.44
CA PHE A 77 -27.25 16.41 45.00
C PHE A 77 -26.37 17.20 45.96
N LYS A 78 -26.65 17.09 47.29
CA LYS A 78 -25.86 17.77 48.32
C LYS A 78 -24.41 17.32 48.36
N GLN A 79 -24.13 16.05 48.08
CA GLN A 79 -22.77 15.52 48.02
C GLN A 79 -22.03 16.00 46.76
N VAL A 80 -22.66 15.86 45.58
CA VAL A 80 -22.04 16.20 44.29
C VAL A 80 -21.81 17.70 44.14
N PHE A 81 -22.77 18.54 44.56
CA PHE A 81 -22.75 19.98 44.40
C PHE A 81 -22.50 20.73 45.71
N ALA A 82 -21.79 20.12 46.67
CA ALA A 82 -21.52 20.70 48.01
C ALA A 82 -20.76 22.05 47.94
N ALA A 83 -19.87 22.23 46.99
CA ALA A 83 -19.11 23.47 46.81
C ALA A 83 -20.02 24.56 46.22
N GLU A 84 -20.77 24.25 45.17
CA GLU A 84 -21.67 25.16 44.47
C GLU A 84 -22.81 25.63 45.36
N ILE A 85 -23.30 24.78 46.28
CA ILE A 85 -24.29 25.15 47.31
C ILE A 85 -23.67 26.08 48.33
N ARG A 86 -22.44 25.80 48.80
CA ARG A 86 -21.76 26.62 49.81
C ARG A 86 -21.45 28.01 49.31
N ASP A 87 -21.08 28.12 48.02
CA ASP A 87 -20.64 29.36 47.39
C ASP A 87 -21.80 30.11 46.72
N ASP A 88 -23.05 29.64 46.88
CA ASP A 88 -24.29 30.18 46.29
C ASP A 88 -24.22 30.28 44.74
N GLN A 89 -23.54 29.30 44.11
CA GLN A 89 -23.29 29.28 42.67
C GLN A 89 -24.16 28.26 41.90
N ILE A 90 -25.12 27.62 42.60
CA ILE A 90 -25.91 26.54 41.97
C ILE A 90 -26.78 27.04 40.83
N ASP A 91 -27.38 28.22 40.96
CA ASP A 91 -28.22 28.79 39.91
C ASP A 91 -27.40 29.16 38.67
N SER A 92 -26.26 29.81 38.88
CA SER A 92 -25.32 30.13 37.79
C SER A 92 -24.82 28.86 37.05
N PHE A 93 -24.63 27.74 37.79
CA PHE A 93 -24.29 26.47 37.20
C PHE A 93 -25.43 25.92 36.33
N LEU A 94 -26.67 25.93 36.83
CA LEU A 94 -27.84 25.42 36.11
C LEU A 94 -28.14 26.24 34.83
N GLU A 95 -27.80 27.52 34.81
CA GLU A 95 -27.95 28.40 33.63
C GLU A 95 -26.98 28.09 32.49
N LEU A 96 -25.88 27.36 32.75
CA LEU A 96 -24.95 26.88 31.70
C LEU A 96 -25.51 25.75 30.87
N ALA A 97 -26.68 25.22 31.21
CA ALA A 97 -27.30 24.09 30.55
C ALA A 97 -27.72 24.41 29.10
N LYS A 98 -27.36 23.52 28.18
CA LYS A 98 -27.69 23.63 26.74
C LYS A 98 -28.84 22.69 26.41
N PRO A 99 -29.86 23.13 25.64
CA PRO A 99 -30.99 22.25 25.25
C PRO A 99 -30.52 21.06 24.44
N ILE A 100 -31.10 19.88 24.70
CA ILE A 100 -30.85 18.64 23.95
C ILE A 100 -32.10 18.30 23.13
N GLY A 101 -31.98 18.31 21.79
CA GLY A 101 -33.05 17.90 20.88
C GLY A 101 -34.23 18.85 20.82
N ILE A 102 -35.42 18.36 20.37
CA ILE A 102 -36.62 19.14 20.09
C ILE A 102 -37.60 19.16 21.27
N LYS A 103 -37.30 18.43 22.38
CA LYS A 103 -38.22 18.33 23.54
C LYS A 103 -37.88 19.39 24.56
N ASP A 104 -38.88 20.17 24.96
CA ASP A 104 -38.78 21.10 26.07
C ASP A 104 -38.45 20.38 27.38
N GLY A 105 -37.61 20.99 28.20
CA GLY A 105 -37.24 20.50 29.53
C GLY A 105 -36.03 19.58 29.61
N TYR A 106 -35.37 19.24 28.50
CA TYR A 106 -34.15 18.40 28.50
C TYR A 106 -32.92 19.20 28.09
N TYR A 107 -31.89 19.14 28.94
CA TYR A 107 -30.66 19.92 28.78
C TYR A 107 -29.44 19.08 29.07
N GLU A 108 -28.32 19.44 28.49
CA GLU A 108 -26.99 18.91 28.82
C GLU A 108 -26.16 20.01 29.51
N ILE A 109 -25.42 19.66 30.54
CA ILE A 109 -24.57 20.59 31.24
C ILE A 109 -23.21 19.97 31.56
N CYS A 110 -22.12 20.73 31.30
CA CYS A 110 -20.77 20.33 31.64
C CYS A 110 -20.31 21.07 32.89
N HIS A 111 -19.83 20.34 33.90
CA HIS A 111 -19.18 20.89 35.06
C HIS A 111 -17.66 20.93 34.84
N GLU A 112 -17.15 22.00 34.20
CA GLU A 112 -15.75 22.10 33.76
C GLU A 112 -14.72 21.84 34.89
N LYS A 113 -14.94 22.37 36.12
CA LYS A 113 -14.01 22.18 37.24
C LYS A 113 -13.89 20.71 37.71
N LYS A 114 -14.89 19.87 37.45
CA LYS A 114 -14.95 18.46 37.86
C LYS A 114 -14.81 17.52 36.67
N ASP A 115 -14.73 18.06 35.45
CA ASP A 115 -14.74 17.30 34.19
C ASP A 115 -15.87 16.25 34.14
N ARG A 116 -17.09 16.71 34.50
CA ARG A 116 -18.27 15.84 34.52
C ARG A 116 -19.40 16.39 33.69
N TRP A 117 -20.12 15.49 33.05
CA TRP A 117 -21.26 15.78 32.18
C TRP A 117 -22.55 15.27 32.82
N TYR A 118 -23.61 16.11 32.79
CA TYR A 118 -24.92 15.76 33.31
C TYR A 118 -26.00 15.98 32.26
N ASP A 119 -26.89 14.98 32.10
CA ASP A 119 -28.17 15.18 31.44
C ASP A 119 -29.13 15.73 32.48
N MET A 120 -29.71 16.91 32.26
CA MET A 120 -30.58 17.62 33.19
C MET A 120 -32.00 17.64 32.63
N TYR A 121 -32.95 17.24 33.44
CA TYR A 121 -34.38 17.43 33.18
C TYR A 121 -34.88 18.56 34.10
N HIS A 122 -35.52 19.56 33.51
CA HIS A 122 -36.09 20.70 34.21
C HIS A 122 -37.57 20.81 33.89
N VAL A 123 -38.41 20.96 34.94
CA VAL A 123 -39.85 21.09 34.79
C VAL A 123 -40.43 21.97 35.91
N LEU A 124 -41.49 22.72 35.58
CA LEU A 124 -42.29 23.46 36.56
C LEU A 124 -43.40 22.56 37.07
N ILE A 125 -43.46 22.34 38.40
CA ILE A 125 -44.46 21.50 39.03
C ILE A 125 -45.16 22.26 40.18
N ARG A 126 -46.33 21.74 40.61
CA ARG A 126 -47.00 22.24 41.81
C ARG A 126 -46.41 21.55 43.05
N TRP A 127 -46.04 22.34 44.03
CA TRP A 127 -45.56 21.88 45.34
C TRP A 127 -46.71 21.57 46.28
N ILE A 128 -46.38 21.12 47.51
CA ILE A 128 -47.33 20.67 48.54
C ILE A 128 -48.28 21.79 48.97
N ASP A 129 -47.84 23.03 49.03
CA ASP A 129 -48.61 24.22 49.35
C ASP A 129 -49.31 24.88 48.17
N MET A 130 -49.37 24.18 47.01
CA MET A 130 -49.92 24.66 45.75
C MET A 130 -49.09 25.72 45.05
N SER A 131 -47.89 26.11 45.59
CA SER A 131 -46.96 27.00 44.93
C SER A 131 -46.35 26.32 43.69
N GLN A 132 -45.85 27.12 42.74
CA GLN A 132 -45.08 26.61 41.59
C GLN A 132 -43.61 26.53 41.97
N VAL A 133 -42.99 25.40 41.63
CA VAL A 133 -41.56 25.15 41.92
C VAL A 133 -40.87 24.59 40.69
N HIS A 134 -39.59 24.92 40.55
CA HIS A 134 -38.71 24.32 39.57
C HIS A 134 -38.11 23.04 40.14
N LEU A 135 -38.34 21.91 39.42
CA LEU A 135 -37.68 20.63 39.67
C LEU A 135 -36.55 20.45 38.65
N TYR A 136 -35.37 20.18 39.18
CA TYR A 136 -34.19 19.83 38.42
C TYR A 136 -33.77 18.39 38.77
N ALA A 137 -33.63 17.53 37.79
CA ALA A 137 -33.09 16.18 37.93
C ALA A 137 -31.84 16.06 37.05
N LEU A 138 -30.66 15.85 37.67
CA LEU A 138 -29.38 15.74 36.95
C LEU A 138 -28.86 14.30 37.05
N TYR A 139 -28.57 13.70 35.93
CA TYR A 139 -28.00 12.38 35.81
C TYR A 139 -26.58 12.46 35.27
N ASP A 140 -25.61 11.87 35.97
CA ASP A 140 -24.21 11.83 35.53
C ASP A 140 -24.07 10.92 34.29
N VAL A 141 -23.63 11.50 33.17
CA VAL A 141 -23.43 10.81 31.88
C VAL A 141 -21.95 10.87 31.47
N THR A 142 -21.06 11.17 32.38
CA THR A 142 -19.63 11.32 32.09
C THR A 142 -19.04 10.08 31.46
N ASP A 143 -19.25 8.91 32.05
CA ASP A 143 -18.75 7.65 31.50
C ASP A 143 -19.31 7.36 30.10
N LYS A 144 -20.61 7.62 29.92
CA LYS A 144 -21.26 7.48 28.61
C LYS A 144 -20.59 8.36 27.54
N LYS A 145 -20.30 9.64 27.89
CA LYS A 145 -19.63 10.58 26.98
C LYS A 145 -18.19 10.16 26.67
N VAL A 146 -17.45 9.70 27.67
CA VAL A 146 -16.09 9.18 27.49
C VAL A 146 -16.07 7.95 26.59
N TYR A 147 -16.98 7.01 26.82
CA TYR A 147 -17.10 5.81 25.97
C TYR A 147 -17.53 6.17 24.55
N GLN A 148 -18.50 7.08 24.41
CA GLN A 148 -18.93 7.54 23.08
C GLN A 148 -17.78 8.17 22.31
N LYS A 149 -16.99 9.04 22.94
CA LYS A 149 -15.81 9.68 22.35
C LYS A 149 -14.73 8.65 21.97
N LYS A 150 -14.51 7.63 22.83
CA LYS A 150 -13.58 6.52 22.51
C LYS A 150 -14.06 5.70 21.31
N ILE A 151 -15.35 5.38 21.26
CA ILE A 151 -15.94 4.65 20.13
C ILE A 151 -15.82 5.46 18.84
N GLU A 152 -16.07 6.77 18.89
CA GLU A 152 -15.89 7.67 17.76
C GLU A 152 -14.42 7.72 17.31
N GLN A 153 -13.47 7.85 18.24
CA GLN A 153 -12.05 7.79 17.91
C GLN A 153 -11.68 6.45 17.27
N GLN A 154 -12.08 5.31 17.86
CA GLN A 154 -11.82 3.99 17.30
C GLN A 154 -12.49 3.75 15.93
N ALA A 155 -13.63 4.40 15.70
CA ALA A 155 -14.33 4.29 14.41
C ALA A 155 -13.67 5.10 13.29
N TYR A 156 -12.93 6.15 13.60
CA TYR A 156 -12.40 7.09 12.59
C TYR A 156 -10.87 7.17 12.51
N THR A 157 -10.13 6.52 13.42
CA THR A 157 -8.66 6.53 13.40
C THR A 157 -8.08 5.13 13.20
N ASP A 158 -6.89 5.05 12.59
CA ASP A 158 -6.08 3.85 12.55
C ASP A 158 -5.33 3.69 13.88
N PHE A 159 -5.47 2.55 14.51
CA PHE A 159 -4.95 2.30 15.87
C PHE A 159 -3.41 2.27 15.94
N LEU A 160 -2.74 1.90 14.83
CA LEU A 160 -1.28 1.79 14.79
C LEU A 160 -0.62 3.16 14.61
N THR A 161 -1.11 3.94 13.67
CA THR A 161 -0.48 5.18 13.23
C THR A 161 -1.06 6.44 13.86
N GLY A 162 -2.30 6.36 14.40
CA GLY A 162 -3.05 7.51 14.90
C GLY A 162 -3.62 8.42 13.80
N LEU A 163 -3.33 8.17 12.53
CA LEU A 163 -3.96 8.86 11.40
C LEU A 163 -5.44 8.51 11.31
N TYR A 164 -6.20 9.30 10.57
CA TYR A 164 -7.56 8.92 10.23
C TYR A 164 -7.58 7.65 9.35
N ASN A 165 -8.65 6.86 9.48
CA ASN A 165 -8.82 5.64 8.72
C ASN A 165 -9.57 5.87 7.40
N ARG A 166 -9.77 4.79 6.62
CA ARG A 166 -10.47 4.79 5.34
C ARG A 166 -11.87 5.42 5.41
N MET A 167 -12.65 5.09 6.45
CA MET A 167 -14.02 5.60 6.58
C MET A 167 -14.04 7.13 6.75
N CYS A 168 -13.10 7.66 7.54
CA CYS A 168 -12.93 9.10 7.71
C CYS A 168 -12.47 9.76 6.40
N CYS A 169 -11.53 9.13 5.67
CA CYS A 169 -11.07 9.60 4.36
C CYS A 169 -12.22 9.77 3.37
N GLU A 170 -13.06 8.75 3.20
CA GLU A 170 -14.18 8.76 2.27
C GLU A 170 -15.21 9.86 2.63
N ARG A 171 -15.52 10.03 3.91
CA ARG A 171 -16.40 11.09 4.42
C ARG A 171 -15.83 12.49 4.15
N ASP A 172 -14.56 12.70 4.48
CA ASP A 172 -13.94 14.01 4.38
C ASP A 172 -13.68 14.40 2.92
N LEU A 173 -13.31 13.43 2.07
CA LEU A 173 -13.15 13.64 0.64
C LEU A 173 -14.48 14.09 0.00
N ALA A 174 -15.61 13.44 0.35
CA ALA A 174 -16.94 13.86 -0.12
C ALA A 174 -17.21 15.32 0.22
N ARG A 175 -16.96 15.72 1.47
CA ARG A 175 -17.13 17.10 1.93
C ARG A 175 -16.22 18.09 1.17
N TYR A 176 -14.96 17.74 0.91
CA TYR A 176 -14.04 18.63 0.19
C TYR A 176 -14.37 18.73 -1.29
N ILE A 177 -14.89 17.69 -1.92
CA ILE A 177 -15.41 17.74 -3.30
C ILE A 177 -16.57 18.74 -3.39
N ASP A 178 -17.52 18.66 -2.45
CA ASP A 178 -18.67 19.57 -2.42
C ASP A 178 -18.23 21.03 -2.21
N LEU A 179 -17.31 21.27 -1.27
CA LEU A 179 -16.73 22.60 -1.04
C LEU A 179 -16.01 23.15 -2.28
N ALA A 180 -15.20 22.31 -2.93
CA ALA A 180 -14.49 22.69 -4.15
C ALA A 180 -15.47 23.08 -5.28
N ARG A 181 -16.56 22.31 -5.42
CA ARG A 181 -17.61 22.54 -6.42
C ARG A 181 -18.38 23.85 -6.14
N GLN A 182 -18.79 24.07 -4.88
CA GLN A 182 -19.53 25.28 -4.48
C GLN A 182 -18.72 26.56 -4.68
N ASN A 183 -17.41 26.51 -4.41
CA ASN A 183 -16.54 27.67 -4.47
C ASN A 183 -15.76 27.79 -5.79
N SER A 184 -16.02 26.93 -6.79
CA SER A 184 -15.26 26.85 -8.04
C SER A 184 -13.73 26.75 -7.80
N GLN A 185 -13.35 26.05 -6.73
CA GLN A 185 -11.97 25.81 -6.33
C GLN A 185 -11.52 24.41 -6.74
N LYS A 186 -10.22 24.15 -6.61
CA LYS A 186 -9.63 22.83 -6.83
C LYS A 186 -9.02 22.32 -5.52
N GLY A 187 -9.02 21.01 -5.35
CA GLY A 187 -8.23 20.32 -4.35
C GLY A 187 -7.54 19.12 -5.00
N ALA A 188 -6.74 18.39 -4.25
CA ALA A 188 -6.08 17.20 -4.78
C ALA A 188 -6.19 16.01 -3.81
N LEU A 189 -6.14 14.80 -4.37
CA LEU A 189 -6.04 13.55 -3.66
C LEU A 189 -4.70 12.91 -4.03
N LEU A 190 -3.88 12.60 -3.04
CA LEU A 190 -2.63 11.88 -3.17
C LEU A 190 -2.83 10.48 -2.61
N TYR A 191 -2.56 9.44 -3.40
CA TYR A 191 -2.57 8.05 -2.97
C TYR A 191 -1.13 7.53 -2.97
N LEU A 192 -0.68 7.02 -1.84
CA LEU A 192 0.70 6.62 -1.62
C LEU A 192 0.76 5.17 -1.17
N ASP A 193 1.80 4.47 -1.62
CA ASP A 193 2.12 3.12 -1.20
C ASP A 193 3.63 3.00 -0.98
N LEU A 194 4.04 2.29 0.07
CA LEU A 194 5.45 2.10 0.40
C LEU A 194 6.04 0.99 -0.46
N ASP A 195 7.07 1.34 -1.23
CA ASP A 195 7.74 0.37 -2.10
C ASP A 195 8.41 -0.72 -1.26
N ASP A 196 8.16 -1.98 -1.63
CA ASP A 196 8.78 -3.17 -1.03
C ASP A 196 8.58 -3.32 0.50
N PHE A 197 7.54 -2.72 1.08
CA PHE A 197 7.24 -2.79 2.52
C PHE A 197 7.12 -4.22 3.06
N LYS A 198 6.65 -5.15 2.24
CA LYS A 198 6.59 -6.56 2.59
C LYS A 198 7.98 -7.13 2.90
N HIS A 199 9.01 -6.74 2.13
CA HIS A 199 10.39 -7.19 2.39
C HIS A 199 10.93 -6.69 3.72
N ILE A 200 10.51 -5.50 4.19
CA ILE A 200 10.85 -4.99 5.51
C ILE A 200 10.26 -5.91 6.60
N ASN A 201 8.98 -6.25 6.44
CA ASN A 201 8.30 -7.14 7.38
C ASN A 201 8.90 -8.56 7.38
N ASP A 202 9.18 -9.11 6.20
CA ASP A 202 9.72 -10.47 6.05
C ASP A 202 11.19 -10.57 6.51
N GLY A 203 11.99 -9.50 6.32
CA GLY A 203 13.41 -9.46 6.68
C GLY A 203 13.68 -9.03 8.12
N LEU A 204 13.03 -7.97 8.60
CA LEU A 204 13.28 -7.38 9.92
C LEU A 204 12.19 -7.72 10.95
N GLY A 205 11.03 -8.18 10.49
CA GLY A 205 9.86 -8.49 11.32
C GLY A 205 8.86 -7.35 11.41
N HIS A 206 7.59 -7.70 11.65
CA HIS A 206 6.44 -6.77 11.69
C HIS A 206 6.63 -5.58 12.64
N GLN A 207 7.36 -5.76 13.76
CA GLN A 207 7.60 -4.67 14.70
C GLN A 207 8.39 -3.51 14.08
N TYR A 208 9.29 -3.77 13.14
CA TYR A 208 10.03 -2.73 12.43
C TYR A 208 9.17 -2.04 11.39
N GLY A 209 8.32 -2.80 10.68
CA GLY A 209 7.31 -2.23 9.80
C GLY A 209 6.33 -1.30 10.53
N ASP A 210 5.88 -1.68 11.72
CA ASP A 210 5.01 -0.86 12.56
C ASP A 210 5.68 0.45 12.97
N VAL A 211 6.95 0.42 13.39
CA VAL A 211 7.74 1.63 13.72
C VAL A 211 7.91 2.53 12.50
N LEU A 212 8.17 1.96 11.32
CA LEU A 212 8.27 2.71 10.07
C LEU A 212 6.96 3.42 9.74
N LEU A 213 5.84 2.70 9.77
CA LEU A 213 4.50 3.27 9.52
C LEU A 213 4.18 4.42 10.47
N GLN A 214 4.50 4.27 11.77
CA GLN A 214 4.33 5.32 12.77
C GLN A 214 5.21 6.55 12.48
N SER A 215 6.47 6.34 12.12
CA SER A 215 7.41 7.43 11.82
C SER A 215 6.99 8.22 10.58
N ILE A 216 6.55 7.52 9.52
CA ILE A 216 6.02 8.14 8.30
C ILE A 216 4.78 8.97 8.62
N SER A 217 3.87 8.41 9.42
CA SER A 217 2.63 9.08 9.80
C SER A 217 2.89 10.36 10.59
N GLN A 218 3.85 10.34 11.51
CA GLN A 218 4.29 11.53 12.24
C GLN A 218 4.89 12.59 11.29
N GLY A 219 5.62 12.17 10.26
CA GLY A 219 6.15 13.07 9.25
C GLY A 219 5.06 13.76 8.44
N PHE A 220 4.02 13.04 8.02
CA PHE A 220 2.93 13.61 7.22
C PHE A 220 2.18 14.74 7.94
N VAL A 221 1.85 14.57 9.21
CA VAL A 221 1.11 15.57 9.99
C VAL A 221 1.91 16.84 10.30
N GLN A 222 3.21 16.86 10.01
CA GLN A 222 4.06 18.06 10.16
C GLN A 222 4.16 18.89 8.87
N ILE A 223 3.61 18.40 7.75
CA ILE A 223 3.65 19.11 6.48
C ILE A 223 2.55 20.16 6.44
N GLU A 224 2.94 21.42 6.19
CA GLU A 224 2.03 22.56 6.11
C GLU A 224 0.92 22.35 5.08
N GLY A 225 -0.33 22.49 5.51
CA GLY A 225 -1.53 22.45 4.68
C GLY A 225 -2.22 21.10 4.59
N ILE A 226 -1.67 20.05 5.23
CA ILE A 226 -2.25 18.70 5.28
C ILE A 226 -2.26 18.08 6.68
N GLU A 227 -2.01 18.85 7.72
CA GLU A 227 -1.82 18.39 9.11
C GLU A 227 -2.97 17.49 9.60
N ASP A 228 -4.21 17.82 9.20
CA ASP A 228 -5.44 17.15 9.63
C ASP A 228 -6.09 16.30 8.52
N THR A 229 -5.39 16.07 7.40
CA THR A 229 -5.97 15.44 6.20
C THR A 229 -5.13 14.28 5.67
N CYS A 230 -4.48 13.58 6.59
CA CYS A 230 -3.69 12.37 6.33
C CYS A 230 -4.44 11.13 6.83
N TYR A 231 -4.51 10.10 5.99
CA TYR A 231 -5.30 8.90 6.22
C TYR A 231 -4.47 7.65 5.92
N ARG A 232 -4.72 6.56 6.69
CA ARG A 232 -4.22 5.23 6.34
C ARG A 232 -5.35 4.36 5.86
N MET A 233 -5.19 3.79 4.66
CA MET A 233 -6.22 2.95 4.03
C MET A 233 -6.15 1.50 4.51
N GLY A 234 -4.97 1.06 4.88
CA GLY A 234 -4.65 -0.28 5.39
C GLY A 234 -3.25 -0.70 4.94
N GLY A 235 -2.63 -1.69 5.59
CA GLY A 235 -1.29 -2.14 5.21
C GLY A 235 -0.27 -1.00 5.14
N ASP A 236 0.30 -0.81 3.97
CA ASP A 236 1.29 0.21 3.60
C ASP A 236 0.73 1.38 2.76
N GLU A 237 -0.60 1.44 2.63
CA GLU A 237 -1.30 2.44 1.82
C GLU A 237 -1.73 3.66 2.65
N PHE A 238 -1.39 4.84 2.15
CA PHE A 238 -1.78 6.13 2.72
C PHE A 238 -2.51 6.99 1.70
N VAL A 239 -3.41 7.81 2.19
CA VAL A 239 -4.09 8.84 1.39
C VAL A 239 -3.92 10.19 2.06
N ILE A 240 -3.67 11.21 1.26
CA ILE A 240 -3.60 12.60 1.72
C ILE A 240 -4.57 13.42 0.87
N ILE A 241 -5.48 14.13 1.54
CA ILE A 241 -6.36 15.08 0.87
C ILE A 241 -5.73 16.46 0.99
N VAL A 242 -5.47 17.10 -0.14
CA VAL A 242 -5.09 18.52 -0.17
C VAL A 242 -6.37 19.35 -0.31
N PRO A 243 -6.83 20.01 0.77
CA PRO A 243 -8.07 20.79 0.74
C PRO A 243 -8.00 21.95 -0.24
N PRO A 244 -9.12 22.48 -0.72
CA PRO A 244 -9.14 23.63 -1.63
C PRO A 244 -8.34 24.84 -1.13
N LYS A 245 -8.36 25.11 0.17
CA LYS A 245 -7.59 26.21 0.78
C LYS A 245 -6.07 26.04 0.63
N SER A 246 -5.60 24.79 0.58
CA SER A 246 -4.16 24.44 0.51
C SER A 246 -3.73 24.01 -0.89
N TYR A 247 -4.61 24.02 -1.90
CA TYR A 247 -4.30 23.57 -3.26
C TYR A 247 -3.12 24.30 -3.90
N HIS A 248 -2.92 25.57 -3.56
CA HIS A 248 -1.78 26.36 -4.05
C HIS A 248 -0.42 25.84 -3.53
N LEU A 249 -0.40 25.03 -2.47
CA LEU A 249 0.77 24.38 -1.92
C LEU A 249 1.02 22.98 -2.48
N LEU A 250 0.20 22.48 -3.42
CA LEU A 250 0.26 21.08 -3.88
C LEU A 250 1.67 20.64 -4.31
N ASP A 251 2.35 21.43 -5.14
CA ASP A 251 3.68 21.06 -5.62
C ASP A 251 4.71 21.05 -4.50
N ARG A 252 4.60 21.95 -3.53
CA ARG A 252 5.43 21.97 -2.32
C ARG A 252 5.15 20.75 -1.43
N ILE A 253 3.88 20.44 -1.17
CA ILE A 253 3.47 19.25 -0.39
C ILE A 253 4.05 17.98 -1.02
N VAL A 254 3.90 17.81 -2.33
CA VAL A 254 4.47 16.67 -3.07
C VAL A 254 6.01 16.63 -2.93
N SER A 255 6.68 17.78 -3.02
CA SER A 255 8.13 17.87 -2.84
C SER A 255 8.56 17.53 -1.42
N ASP A 256 7.86 18.05 -0.40
CA ASP A 256 8.17 17.81 1.01
C ASP A 256 8.00 16.31 1.36
N ILE A 257 6.95 15.67 0.86
CA ILE A 257 6.77 14.23 0.99
C ILE A 257 7.93 13.47 0.34
N ARG A 258 8.31 13.79 -0.91
CA ARG A 258 9.46 13.16 -1.58
C ARG A 258 10.76 13.34 -0.81
N MET A 259 10.99 14.54 -0.27
CA MET A 259 12.19 14.84 0.52
C MET A 259 12.23 14.01 1.81
N MET A 260 11.09 13.75 2.43
CA MET A 260 10.99 12.89 3.61
C MET A 260 11.44 11.45 3.29
N PHE A 261 11.11 10.93 2.11
CA PHE A 261 11.52 9.58 1.66
C PHE A 261 12.92 9.53 1.02
N SER A 262 13.59 10.67 0.82
CA SER A 262 14.98 10.69 0.36
C SER A 262 16.01 10.48 1.47
N ARG A 263 15.58 10.44 2.73
CA ARG A 263 16.42 10.26 3.92
C ARG A 263 16.18 8.88 4.53
N PRO A 264 17.18 8.29 5.19
CA PRO A 264 16.97 7.04 5.91
C PRO A 264 16.02 7.24 7.10
N TRP A 265 15.23 6.22 7.37
CA TRP A 265 14.38 6.13 8.55
C TRP A 265 15.13 5.43 9.66
N MET A 266 15.10 6.00 10.87
CA MET A 266 15.68 5.36 12.06
C MET A 266 14.72 4.33 12.60
N LEU A 267 15.02 3.06 12.41
CA LEU A 267 14.25 1.94 12.92
C LEU A 267 15.01 1.31 14.09
N LYS A 268 14.71 1.75 15.32
CA LYS A 268 15.46 1.42 16.53
C LYS A 268 16.93 1.86 16.39
N ASP A 269 17.86 0.92 16.17
CA ASP A 269 19.29 1.19 16.11
C ASP A 269 19.88 1.11 14.69
N ALA A 270 19.04 1.00 13.65
CA ALA A 270 19.46 0.88 12.26
C ALA A 270 18.82 1.95 11.36
N GLU A 271 19.61 2.46 10.41
CA GLU A 271 19.11 3.29 9.31
C GLU A 271 18.54 2.41 8.20
N TYR A 272 17.34 2.74 7.75
CA TYR A 272 16.67 2.03 6.67
C TYR A 272 16.12 2.98 5.60
N TYR A 273 16.40 2.67 4.34
CA TYR A 273 15.86 3.42 3.21
C TYR A 273 14.56 2.77 2.74
N CYS A 274 13.47 3.53 2.78
CA CYS A 274 12.18 3.16 2.23
C CYS A 274 11.79 4.20 1.21
N THR A 275 11.36 3.77 0.04
CA THR A 275 10.81 4.65 -1.01
C THR A 275 9.30 4.53 -1.08
N MET A 276 8.66 5.41 -1.85
CA MET A 276 7.22 5.39 -2.04
C MET A 276 6.83 5.68 -3.49
N SER A 277 5.75 5.10 -3.92
CA SER A 277 5.08 5.42 -5.17
C SER A 277 3.80 6.21 -4.89
N MET A 278 3.59 7.33 -5.59
CA MET A 278 2.48 8.25 -5.33
C MET A 278 1.70 8.56 -6.59
N GLY A 279 0.36 8.45 -6.50
CA GLY A 279 -0.58 8.91 -7.51
C GLY A 279 -1.26 10.21 -7.09
N VAL A 280 -1.43 11.15 -7.99
CA VAL A 280 -2.06 12.46 -7.74
C VAL A 280 -3.25 12.66 -8.67
N CYS A 281 -4.43 12.93 -8.09
CA CYS A 281 -5.64 13.37 -8.78
C CYS A 281 -6.09 14.74 -8.31
N VAL A 282 -6.68 15.53 -9.18
CA VAL A 282 -7.20 16.89 -8.90
C VAL A 282 -8.72 16.90 -8.99
N TYR A 283 -9.40 17.20 -7.90
CA TYR A 283 -10.86 17.36 -7.92
C TYR A 283 -11.26 18.84 -8.02
N PRO A 284 -12.39 19.15 -8.64
CA PRO A 284 -13.32 18.27 -9.34
C PRO A 284 -12.92 17.93 -10.79
N LYS A 285 -11.72 18.32 -11.25
CA LYS A 285 -11.28 18.17 -12.66
C LYS A 285 -11.21 16.69 -13.09
N ASP A 286 -10.55 15.87 -12.31
CA ASP A 286 -10.28 14.48 -12.66
C ASP A 286 -11.41 13.53 -12.20
N GLY A 287 -12.29 13.99 -11.29
CA GLY A 287 -13.44 13.24 -10.80
C GLY A 287 -14.28 14.08 -9.84
N ASP A 288 -15.54 13.71 -9.69
CA ASP A 288 -16.53 14.43 -8.93
C ASP A 288 -17.22 13.59 -7.84
N ASN A 289 -16.77 12.38 -7.65
CA ASN A 289 -17.22 11.50 -6.58
C ASN A 289 -16.04 10.74 -5.94
N VAL A 290 -16.24 10.30 -4.72
CA VAL A 290 -15.20 9.67 -3.88
C VAL A 290 -14.60 8.43 -4.53
N ALA A 291 -15.45 7.52 -4.99
CA ALA A 291 -15.00 6.23 -5.52
C ALA A 291 -14.16 6.39 -6.80
N ASP A 292 -14.57 7.31 -7.69
CA ASP A 292 -13.86 7.58 -8.93
C ASP A 292 -12.49 8.24 -8.67
N LEU A 293 -12.42 9.21 -7.74
CA LEU A 293 -11.16 9.87 -7.40
C LEU A 293 -10.17 8.93 -6.72
N ILE A 294 -10.61 8.09 -5.78
CA ILE A 294 -9.75 7.08 -5.14
C ILE A 294 -9.23 6.13 -6.20
N LYS A 295 -10.09 5.61 -7.07
CA LYS A 295 -9.70 4.71 -8.16
C LYS A 295 -8.67 5.36 -9.10
N LYS A 296 -8.87 6.63 -9.48
CA LYS A 296 -7.97 7.35 -10.39
C LYS A 296 -6.63 7.68 -9.74
N ALA A 297 -6.62 8.01 -8.46
CA ALA A 297 -5.38 8.22 -7.71
C ALA A 297 -4.59 6.92 -7.56
N ASP A 298 -5.27 5.80 -7.30
CA ASP A 298 -4.67 4.45 -7.26
C ASP A 298 -4.08 4.05 -8.62
N ILE A 299 -4.80 4.29 -9.73
CA ILE A 299 -4.28 4.08 -11.10
C ILE A 299 -2.98 4.86 -11.32
N ALA A 300 -2.94 6.13 -10.91
CA ALA A 300 -1.74 6.94 -11.06
C ALA A 300 -0.60 6.47 -10.15
N MET A 301 -0.88 6.08 -8.91
CA MET A 301 0.10 5.50 -7.99
C MET A 301 0.71 4.22 -8.57
N TYR A 302 -0.14 3.39 -9.13
CA TYR A 302 0.33 2.17 -9.76
C TYR A 302 1.22 2.42 -10.98
N GLU A 303 0.91 3.42 -11.81
CA GLU A 303 1.80 3.84 -12.89
C GLU A 303 3.17 4.24 -12.34
N ALA A 304 3.21 4.95 -11.20
CA ALA A 304 4.46 5.27 -10.52
C ALA A 304 5.25 4.01 -10.12
N LYS A 305 4.57 2.97 -9.63
CA LYS A 305 5.19 1.69 -9.27
C LYS A 305 5.79 0.96 -10.47
N THR A 306 5.04 0.86 -11.56
CA THR A 306 5.44 0.06 -12.74
C THR A 306 6.48 0.76 -13.61
N THR A 307 6.51 2.08 -13.62
CA THR A 307 7.51 2.85 -14.38
C THR A 307 8.84 3.02 -13.64
N GLY A 308 9.04 2.33 -12.49
CA GLY A 308 10.33 2.24 -11.80
C GLY A 308 10.33 2.67 -10.35
N LYS A 309 9.18 2.67 -9.65
CA LYS A 309 9.04 3.00 -8.22
C LYS A 309 9.63 4.36 -7.82
N ASN A 310 9.59 4.74 -6.55
CA ASN A 310 10.18 5.97 -6.00
C ASN A 310 9.85 7.24 -6.80
N ARG A 311 8.60 7.38 -7.23
CA ARG A 311 8.16 8.51 -8.07
C ARG A 311 6.72 8.91 -7.86
N VAL A 312 6.36 10.01 -8.49
CA VAL A 312 5.01 10.57 -8.47
C VAL A 312 4.45 10.54 -9.89
N ALA A 313 3.26 10.00 -10.06
CA ALA A 313 2.51 10.08 -11.30
C ALA A 313 1.22 10.92 -11.09
N ARG A 314 0.88 11.75 -12.07
CA ARG A 314 -0.38 12.50 -12.08
C ARG A 314 -1.38 11.81 -12.97
N PHE A 315 -2.60 11.68 -12.49
CA PHE A 315 -3.67 11.10 -13.29
C PHE A 315 -3.87 11.86 -14.60
N SER A 316 -4.09 11.13 -15.66
CA SER A 316 -4.54 11.62 -16.96
C SER A 316 -5.49 10.59 -17.59
N ASP A 317 -6.36 11.04 -18.51
CA ASP A 317 -7.32 10.12 -19.16
C ASP A 317 -6.64 8.99 -19.95
N LYS A 318 -5.40 9.22 -20.40
CA LYS A 318 -4.58 8.16 -21.01
C LYS A 318 -4.30 7.00 -20.06
N LEU A 319 -4.04 7.27 -18.77
CA LEU A 319 -3.81 6.25 -17.74
C LEU A 319 -5.08 5.43 -17.46
N SER A 320 -6.27 6.01 -17.58
CA SER A 320 -7.53 5.30 -17.37
C SER A 320 -7.74 4.17 -18.40
N SER A 321 -7.41 4.40 -19.65
CA SER A 321 -7.48 3.37 -20.71
C SER A 321 -6.46 2.25 -20.49
N VAL A 322 -5.26 2.57 -19.98
CA VAL A 322 -4.21 1.62 -19.63
C VAL A 322 -4.66 0.72 -18.47
N SER A 323 -5.34 1.27 -17.47
CA SER A 323 -5.81 0.51 -16.30
C SER A 323 -6.88 -0.54 -16.65
N SER A 324 -7.83 -0.22 -17.55
CA SER A 324 -8.82 -1.22 -17.99
C SER A 324 -8.15 -2.37 -18.73
N ARG A 325 -7.25 -2.07 -19.68
CA ARG A 325 -6.47 -3.06 -20.40
C ARG A 325 -5.64 -3.95 -19.47
N ARG A 326 -5.15 -3.38 -18.38
CA ARG A 326 -4.37 -4.11 -17.37
C ARG A 326 -5.19 -5.13 -16.60
N LEU A 327 -6.40 -4.77 -16.13
CA LEU A 327 -7.30 -5.73 -15.47
C LEU A 327 -7.63 -6.90 -16.40
N ASP A 328 -7.82 -6.61 -17.69
CA ASP A 328 -8.01 -7.64 -18.69
C ASP A 328 -6.75 -8.50 -18.87
N MET A 329 -5.55 -7.88 -18.87
CA MET A 329 -4.28 -8.61 -18.91
C MET A 329 -4.09 -9.48 -17.67
N GLU A 330 -4.35 -8.96 -16.46
CA GLU A 330 -4.25 -9.72 -15.22
C GLU A 330 -5.12 -10.96 -15.23
N LYS A 331 -6.39 -10.81 -15.59
CA LYS A 331 -7.34 -11.91 -15.67
C LYS A 331 -6.87 -12.97 -16.68
N ASN A 332 -6.59 -12.54 -17.91
CA ASN A 332 -6.20 -13.46 -18.98
C ASN A 332 -4.84 -14.12 -18.69
N MET A 333 -3.90 -13.42 -18.05
CA MET A 333 -2.61 -13.99 -17.66
C MET A 333 -2.77 -15.08 -16.59
N ARG A 334 -3.64 -14.87 -15.57
CA ARG A 334 -3.96 -15.91 -14.59
C ARG A 334 -4.55 -17.14 -15.25
N ASP A 335 -5.52 -16.94 -16.14
CA ASP A 335 -6.16 -18.04 -16.87
C ASP A 335 -5.14 -18.79 -17.75
N ALA A 336 -4.29 -18.09 -18.50
CA ALA A 336 -3.24 -18.68 -19.32
C ALA A 336 -2.22 -19.47 -18.51
N THR A 337 -1.85 -18.97 -17.31
CA THR A 337 -0.90 -19.62 -16.41
C THR A 337 -1.47 -20.91 -15.82
N VAL A 338 -2.73 -20.91 -15.39
CA VAL A 338 -3.44 -22.11 -14.88
C VAL A 338 -3.57 -23.16 -15.99
N ASN A 339 -3.75 -22.75 -17.25
CA ASN A 339 -3.83 -23.63 -18.41
C ASN A 339 -2.44 -24.03 -18.95
N ALA A 340 -1.50 -24.34 -18.06
CA ALA A 340 -0.14 -24.80 -18.39
C ALA A 340 0.65 -23.85 -19.31
N CYS A 341 0.47 -22.54 -19.16
CA CYS A 341 1.12 -21.50 -19.97
C CYS A 341 0.85 -21.60 -21.49
N SER A 342 -0.30 -22.14 -21.89
CA SER A 342 -0.61 -22.47 -23.30
C SER A 342 -0.64 -21.27 -24.27
N GLU A 343 -0.79 -20.04 -23.77
CA GLU A 343 -0.74 -18.81 -24.58
C GLU A 343 0.66 -18.19 -24.64
N PHE A 344 1.64 -18.76 -23.91
CA PHE A 344 3.02 -18.32 -23.95
C PHE A 344 3.83 -19.16 -24.91
N ALA A 345 4.72 -18.50 -25.67
CA ALA A 345 5.66 -19.12 -26.55
C ALA A 345 7.08 -18.64 -26.28
N VAL A 346 8.08 -19.48 -26.54
CA VAL A 346 9.49 -19.10 -26.43
C VAL A 346 10.03 -18.83 -27.83
N PHE A 347 10.54 -17.61 -28.02
CA PHE A 347 11.25 -17.22 -29.24
C PHE A 347 12.75 -17.23 -28.93
N PHE A 348 13.56 -17.42 -29.98
CA PHE A 348 15.00 -17.53 -29.87
C PHE A 348 15.68 -16.46 -30.71
N GLN A 349 16.61 -15.71 -30.11
CA GLN A 349 17.44 -14.74 -30.82
C GLN A 349 18.88 -15.23 -30.82
N PRO A 350 19.53 -15.33 -32.02
CA PRO A 350 20.89 -15.88 -32.15
C PRO A 350 21.92 -14.99 -31.44
N ILE A 351 22.89 -15.65 -30.80
CA ILE A 351 24.09 -15.04 -30.22
C ILE A 351 25.27 -15.48 -31.09
N MET A 352 26.07 -14.50 -31.55
CA MET A 352 27.15 -14.72 -32.51
C MET A 352 28.52 -14.59 -31.83
N ASP A 353 29.45 -15.47 -32.15
CA ASP A 353 30.84 -15.41 -31.71
C ASP A 353 31.67 -14.57 -32.71
N VAL A 354 32.08 -13.37 -32.28
CA VAL A 354 32.81 -12.45 -33.15
C VAL A 354 34.33 -12.64 -33.13
N GLN A 355 34.81 -13.56 -32.30
CA GLN A 355 36.22 -13.94 -32.30
C GLN A 355 36.56 -14.97 -33.36
N LYS A 356 35.53 -15.60 -34.00
CA LYS A 356 35.70 -16.60 -35.04
C LYS A 356 35.37 -16.03 -36.42
N GLU A 357 36.10 -16.46 -37.42
CA GLU A 357 35.87 -16.06 -38.81
C GLU A 357 34.43 -16.41 -39.26
N GLY A 358 33.75 -15.42 -39.82
CA GLY A 358 32.35 -15.56 -40.24
C GLY A 358 31.32 -15.39 -39.14
N SER A 359 31.76 -15.06 -37.91
CA SER A 359 30.88 -14.86 -36.75
C SER A 359 29.79 -15.93 -36.60
N PRO A 360 30.15 -17.19 -36.34
CA PRO A 360 29.18 -18.29 -36.29
C PRO A 360 28.23 -18.11 -35.09
N CYS A 361 27.01 -18.64 -35.21
CA CYS A 361 26.08 -18.75 -34.09
C CYS A 361 26.65 -19.70 -33.03
N VAL A 362 26.54 -19.33 -31.77
CA VAL A 362 26.98 -20.15 -30.62
C VAL A 362 25.85 -20.49 -29.66
N GLY A 363 24.66 -20.06 -29.97
CA GLY A 363 23.46 -20.31 -29.17
C GLY A 363 22.41 -19.24 -29.37
N ALA A 364 21.47 -19.15 -28.43
CA ALA A 364 20.40 -18.17 -28.49
C ALA A 364 19.92 -17.73 -27.11
N GLU A 365 19.38 -16.54 -27.06
CA GLU A 365 18.59 -16.08 -25.93
C GLU A 365 17.12 -16.49 -26.10
N ALA A 366 16.55 -17.09 -25.06
CA ALA A 366 15.14 -17.51 -24.98
C ALA A 366 14.28 -16.36 -24.46
N LEU A 367 13.41 -15.88 -25.32
CA LEU A 367 12.59 -14.69 -25.10
C LEU A 367 11.11 -15.05 -25.08
N VAL A 368 10.45 -14.90 -23.95
CA VAL A 368 9.02 -15.18 -23.82
C VAL A 368 8.18 -14.23 -24.66
N ARG A 369 7.11 -14.77 -25.28
CA ARG A 369 6.08 -14.03 -26.00
C ARG A 369 4.72 -14.46 -25.49
N TRP A 370 3.84 -13.51 -25.28
CA TRP A 370 2.46 -13.81 -24.90
C TRP A 370 1.50 -13.42 -26.02
N ASN A 371 0.78 -14.41 -26.53
CA ASN A 371 -0.23 -14.23 -27.55
C ASN A 371 -1.58 -14.65 -26.97
N SER A 372 -2.24 -13.70 -26.30
CA SER A 372 -3.50 -13.97 -25.62
C SER A 372 -4.63 -14.16 -26.64
N ALA A 373 -5.44 -15.21 -26.44
CA ALA A 373 -6.63 -15.46 -27.26
C ALA A 373 -7.63 -14.30 -27.24
N ALA A 374 -7.71 -13.58 -26.13
CA ALA A 374 -8.64 -12.47 -25.94
C ALA A 374 -8.04 -11.10 -26.32
N LEU A 375 -6.73 -10.88 -26.11
CA LEU A 375 -6.09 -9.56 -26.21
C LEU A 375 -5.10 -9.48 -27.39
N GLY A 376 -4.84 -10.60 -28.08
CA GLY A 376 -3.83 -10.68 -29.12
C GLY A 376 -2.41 -10.67 -28.57
N PHE A 377 -1.45 -10.20 -29.38
CA PHE A 377 -0.05 -10.10 -28.98
C PHE A 377 0.13 -9.00 -27.90
N ILE A 378 0.79 -9.37 -26.80
CA ILE A 378 1.12 -8.45 -25.70
C ILE A 378 2.64 -8.39 -25.58
N SER A 379 3.17 -7.17 -25.52
CA SER A 379 4.61 -6.94 -25.41
C SER A 379 5.17 -7.44 -24.07
N PRO A 380 6.36 -8.08 -24.06
CA PRO A 380 7.07 -8.41 -22.82
C PRO A 380 7.22 -7.23 -21.87
N ALA A 381 7.48 -6.03 -22.39
CA ALA A 381 7.59 -4.81 -21.60
C ALA A 381 6.27 -4.46 -20.86
N ASP A 382 5.11 -4.88 -21.38
CA ASP A 382 3.81 -4.63 -20.74
C ASP A 382 3.45 -5.70 -19.71
N PHE A 383 3.71 -7.00 -20.02
CA PHE A 383 3.21 -8.07 -19.17
C PHE A 383 4.22 -8.60 -18.13
N ILE A 384 5.54 -8.51 -18.38
CA ILE A 384 6.54 -9.02 -17.43
C ILE A 384 6.47 -8.27 -16.09
N PRO A 385 6.45 -6.92 -16.03
CA PRO A 385 6.29 -6.19 -14.77
C PRO A 385 4.99 -6.53 -14.04
N LEU A 386 3.91 -6.76 -14.78
CA LEU A 386 2.64 -7.19 -14.22
C LEU A 386 2.72 -8.64 -13.69
N ALA A 387 3.38 -9.55 -14.41
CA ALA A 387 3.60 -10.93 -13.96
C ALA A 387 4.43 -11.00 -12.68
N GLU A 388 5.46 -10.15 -12.56
CA GLU A 388 6.27 -10.01 -11.35
C GLU A 388 5.44 -9.52 -10.17
N TYR A 389 4.68 -8.45 -10.36
CA TYR A 389 3.77 -7.89 -9.35
C TYR A 389 2.75 -8.92 -8.85
N LEU A 390 2.19 -9.72 -9.74
CA LEU A 390 1.20 -10.75 -9.42
C LEU A 390 1.81 -12.07 -8.92
N GLY A 391 3.15 -12.22 -8.94
CA GLY A 391 3.85 -13.47 -8.66
C GLY A 391 3.67 -14.55 -9.74
N LEU A 392 3.06 -14.21 -10.89
CA LEU A 392 2.85 -15.13 -12.02
C LEU A 392 4.11 -15.34 -12.85
N ILE A 393 5.13 -14.50 -12.67
CA ILE A 393 6.43 -14.67 -13.32
C ILE A 393 7.10 -16.00 -12.95
N THR A 394 6.85 -16.53 -11.75
CA THR A 394 7.42 -17.81 -11.29
C THR A 394 6.95 -19.00 -12.15
N PRO A 395 5.65 -19.28 -12.33
CA PRO A 395 5.21 -20.35 -13.22
C PRO A 395 5.53 -20.08 -14.69
N ILE A 396 5.44 -18.83 -15.17
CA ILE A 396 5.79 -18.47 -16.55
C ILE A 396 7.28 -18.72 -16.81
N GLY A 397 8.16 -18.25 -15.93
CA GLY A 397 9.60 -18.43 -16.09
C GLY A 397 10.05 -19.89 -15.94
N THR A 398 9.38 -20.67 -15.07
CA THR A 398 9.60 -22.13 -15.01
C THR A 398 9.24 -22.81 -16.33
N TYR A 399 8.15 -22.40 -16.97
CA TYR A 399 7.77 -22.88 -18.30
C TYR A 399 8.85 -22.51 -19.33
N VAL A 400 9.28 -21.23 -19.38
CA VAL A 400 10.29 -20.75 -20.33
C VAL A 400 11.61 -21.50 -20.15
N LEU A 401 12.08 -21.64 -18.91
CA LEU A 401 13.31 -22.38 -18.59
C LEU A 401 13.26 -23.82 -19.10
N ARG A 402 12.17 -24.51 -18.87
CA ARG A 402 11.98 -25.88 -19.33
C ARG A 402 12.01 -25.98 -20.85
N GLU A 403 11.23 -25.17 -21.54
CA GLU A 403 11.15 -25.19 -23.03
C GLU A 403 12.51 -24.82 -23.66
N ALA A 404 13.21 -23.82 -23.08
CA ALA A 404 14.55 -23.44 -23.53
C ALA A 404 15.56 -24.58 -23.38
N CYS A 405 15.55 -25.28 -22.23
CA CYS A 405 16.41 -26.44 -22.01
C CYS A 405 16.12 -27.55 -23.01
N TYR A 406 14.85 -27.88 -23.29
CA TYR A 406 14.48 -28.88 -24.29
C TYR A 406 14.91 -28.48 -25.71
N ALA A 407 14.75 -27.19 -26.08
CA ALA A 407 15.18 -26.70 -27.37
C ALA A 407 16.71 -26.82 -27.54
N CYS A 408 17.48 -26.34 -26.58
CA CYS A 408 18.95 -26.42 -26.63
C CYS A 408 19.44 -27.87 -26.66
N ARG A 409 18.84 -28.78 -25.90
CA ARG A 409 19.16 -30.21 -25.94
C ARG A 409 18.99 -30.78 -27.36
N ARG A 410 17.88 -30.43 -28.04
CA ARG A 410 17.68 -30.86 -29.47
C ARG A 410 18.75 -30.30 -30.39
N TRP A 411 19.18 -29.03 -30.22
CA TRP A 411 20.26 -28.45 -31.02
C TRP A 411 21.59 -29.22 -30.81
N ASN A 412 21.90 -29.54 -29.54
CA ASN A 412 23.11 -30.28 -29.21
C ASN A 412 23.11 -31.71 -29.84
N GLU A 413 21.95 -32.37 -29.86
CA GLU A 413 21.79 -33.68 -30.49
C GLU A 413 21.85 -33.62 -32.03
N ASN A 414 21.50 -32.47 -32.62
CA ASN A 414 21.48 -32.26 -34.06
C ASN A 414 22.79 -31.67 -34.63
N GLY A 415 23.90 -31.83 -33.95
CA GLY A 415 25.22 -31.53 -34.48
C GLY A 415 25.88 -30.28 -33.92
N HIS A 416 25.24 -29.58 -32.95
CA HIS A 416 25.76 -28.36 -32.30
C HIS A 416 25.94 -28.55 -30.79
N PRO A 417 26.81 -29.46 -30.31
CA PRO A 417 26.97 -29.74 -28.89
C PRO A 417 27.47 -28.53 -28.11
N GLU A 418 28.07 -27.53 -28.78
CA GLU A 418 28.56 -26.30 -28.22
C GLU A 418 27.48 -25.20 -28.02
N TYR A 419 26.31 -25.35 -28.65
CA TYR A 419 25.24 -24.34 -28.55
C TYR A 419 24.73 -24.22 -27.12
N LYS A 420 24.53 -22.98 -26.70
CA LYS A 420 24.04 -22.61 -25.40
C LYS A 420 22.69 -21.92 -25.53
N VAL A 421 21.89 -21.99 -24.46
CA VAL A 421 20.67 -21.21 -24.31
C VAL A 421 20.78 -20.29 -23.12
N ASN A 422 20.48 -19.04 -23.35
CA ASN A 422 20.40 -18.03 -22.33
C ASN A 422 18.93 -17.81 -21.93
N VAL A 423 18.65 -17.77 -20.61
CA VAL A 423 17.29 -17.62 -20.08
C VAL A 423 17.27 -16.55 -19.03
N ASN A 424 16.42 -15.56 -19.21
CA ASN A 424 16.19 -14.47 -18.25
C ASN A 424 15.55 -15.00 -16.96
N LEU A 425 16.10 -14.60 -15.82
CA LEU A 425 15.62 -14.96 -14.49
C LEU A 425 15.27 -13.69 -13.70
N SER A 426 13.96 -13.51 -13.43
CA SER A 426 13.49 -12.39 -12.61
C SER A 426 14.00 -12.48 -11.17
N VAL A 427 14.23 -11.30 -10.56
CA VAL A 427 14.55 -11.19 -9.12
C VAL A 427 13.51 -11.92 -8.27
N VAL A 428 12.23 -11.81 -8.63
CA VAL A 428 11.13 -12.48 -7.91
C VAL A 428 11.30 -14.00 -7.92
N GLN A 429 11.75 -14.56 -9.04
CA GLN A 429 12.04 -16.00 -9.15
C GLN A 429 13.31 -16.39 -8.38
N LEU A 430 14.37 -15.60 -8.52
CA LEU A 430 15.66 -15.88 -7.88
C LEU A 430 15.52 -15.95 -6.34
N LEU A 431 14.66 -15.12 -5.76
CA LEU A 431 14.41 -15.11 -4.32
C LEU A 431 13.48 -16.23 -3.82
N GLN A 432 12.93 -17.08 -4.70
CA GLN A 432 12.16 -18.25 -4.27
C GLN A 432 13.09 -19.29 -3.61
N ASN A 433 12.60 -19.92 -2.55
CA ASN A 433 13.41 -20.87 -1.77
C ASN A 433 13.77 -22.15 -2.55
N ASP A 434 13.03 -22.45 -3.60
CA ASP A 434 13.16 -23.69 -4.41
C ASP A 434 13.81 -23.47 -5.77
N ILE A 435 14.30 -22.25 -6.09
CA ILE A 435 14.83 -21.92 -7.42
C ILE A 435 15.94 -22.86 -7.89
N VAL A 436 16.85 -23.25 -6.99
CA VAL A 436 17.94 -24.18 -7.31
C VAL A 436 17.39 -25.54 -7.73
N GLU A 437 16.33 -26.02 -7.06
CA GLU A 437 15.69 -27.29 -7.41
C GLU A 437 14.89 -27.19 -8.70
N VAL A 438 14.28 -26.03 -8.99
CA VAL A 438 13.61 -25.75 -10.27
C VAL A 438 14.61 -25.84 -11.44
N VAL A 439 15.78 -25.20 -11.32
CA VAL A 439 16.84 -25.26 -12.33
C VAL A 439 17.35 -26.69 -12.50
N LYS A 440 17.64 -27.37 -11.41
CA LYS A 440 18.10 -28.78 -11.42
C LYS A 440 17.09 -29.71 -12.11
N ARG A 441 15.80 -29.52 -11.84
CA ARG A 441 14.73 -30.29 -12.48
C ARG A 441 14.65 -30.02 -13.97
N ALA A 442 14.73 -28.77 -14.41
CA ALA A 442 14.74 -28.41 -15.82
C ALA A 442 15.89 -29.08 -16.59
N LEU A 443 17.09 -29.11 -16.00
CA LEU A 443 18.26 -29.81 -16.57
C LEU A 443 18.05 -31.33 -16.62
N THR A 444 17.56 -31.91 -15.51
CA THR A 444 17.35 -33.36 -15.41
C THR A 444 16.28 -33.85 -16.40
N ASP A 445 15.16 -33.14 -16.47
CA ASP A 445 14.02 -33.52 -17.32
C ASP A 445 14.35 -33.39 -18.83
N SER A 446 15.13 -32.34 -19.18
CA SER A 446 15.55 -32.12 -20.58
C SER A 446 16.77 -32.96 -21.01
N GLY A 447 17.58 -33.39 -20.04
CA GLY A 447 18.87 -34.01 -20.30
C GLY A 447 19.93 -33.04 -20.85
N LEU A 448 19.74 -31.73 -20.73
CA LEU A 448 20.69 -30.72 -21.18
C LEU A 448 21.93 -30.74 -20.27
N ALA A 449 23.12 -30.65 -20.86
CA ALA A 449 24.37 -30.45 -20.11
C ALA A 449 24.33 -29.08 -19.44
N PRO A 450 24.62 -29.00 -18.10
CA PRO A 450 24.47 -27.76 -17.35
C PRO A 450 25.26 -26.57 -17.92
N GLU A 451 26.45 -26.82 -18.48
CA GLU A 451 27.31 -25.82 -19.14
C GLU A 451 26.70 -25.18 -20.39
N ASN A 452 25.63 -25.77 -20.93
CA ASN A 452 24.91 -25.23 -22.06
C ASN A 452 23.70 -24.38 -21.67
N LEU A 453 23.43 -24.22 -20.37
CA LEU A 453 22.45 -23.27 -19.84
C LEU A 453 23.18 -22.05 -19.24
N THR A 454 22.77 -20.87 -19.65
CA THR A 454 23.17 -19.59 -19.03
C THR A 454 21.92 -18.92 -18.45
N LEU A 455 21.95 -18.58 -17.17
CA LEU A 455 20.87 -17.78 -16.55
C LEU A 455 21.28 -16.31 -16.52
N GLU A 456 20.42 -15.47 -17.04
CA GLU A 456 20.62 -14.02 -17.11
C GLU A 456 19.91 -13.34 -15.96
N VAL A 457 20.63 -12.47 -15.26
CA VAL A 457 20.13 -11.71 -14.11
C VAL A 457 20.46 -10.24 -14.31
N THR A 458 19.51 -9.36 -14.06
CA THR A 458 19.67 -7.91 -14.26
C THR A 458 20.56 -7.26 -13.21
N GLU A 459 21.20 -6.14 -13.56
CA GLU A 459 22.06 -5.35 -12.66
C GLU A 459 21.35 -4.89 -11.38
N SER A 460 20.03 -4.68 -11.41
CA SER A 460 19.22 -4.22 -10.28
C SER A 460 19.21 -5.16 -9.07
N LEU A 461 19.73 -6.38 -9.21
CA LEU A 461 19.87 -7.39 -8.15
C LEU A 461 20.72 -6.96 -6.94
N ALA A 462 21.69 -6.06 -7.15
CA ALA A 462 22.77 -5.80 -6.20
C ALA A 462 22.39 -4.98 -4.96
N ILE A 463 21.14 -4.49 -4.83
CA ILE A 463 20.83 -3.42 -3.88
C ILE A 463 20.33 -3.91 -2.52
N ASN A 464 19.61 -5.04 -2.40
CA ASN A 464 18.84 -5.32 -1.19
C ASN A 464 19.25 -6.54 -0.34
N ASP A 465 19.92 -7.57 -0.87
CA ASP A 465 20.36 -8.74 -0.09
C ASP A 465 21.49 -9.50 -0.82
N MET A 466 22.65 -8.90 -0.92
CA MET A 466 23.80 -9.44 -1.67
C MET A 466 24.25 -10.80 -1.15
N GLU A 467 24.26 -11.02 0.17
CA GLU A 467 24.73 -12.30 0.73
C GLU A 467 23.80 -13.47 0.36
N ARG A 468 22.49 -13.25 0.40
CA ARG A 468 21.50 -14.26 0.01
C ARG A 468 21.62 -14.57 -1.47
N MET A 469 21.73 -13.54 -2.29
CA MET A 469 21.89 -13.64 -3.74
C MET A 469 23.13 -14.43 -4.12
N GLN A 470 24.28 -14.10 -3.54
CA GLN A 470 25.52 -14.84 -3.75
C GLN A 470 25.38 -16.32 -3.41
N LYS A 471 24.73 -16.65 -2.29
CA LYS A 471 24.49 -18.05 -1.89
C LYS A 471 23.67 -18.80 -2.95
N ILE A 472 22.62 -18.18 -3.47
CA ILE A 472 21.75 -18.80 -4.48
C ILE A 472 22.50 -18.96 -5.81
N LEU A 473 23.17 -17.89 -6.31
CA LEU A 473 23.92 -17.93 -7.56
C LEU A 473 25.08 -18.94 -7.50
N ASN A 474 25.79 -19.03 -6.37
CA ASN A 474 26.81 -20.04 -6.16
C ASN A 474 26.24 -21.47 -6.13
N ALA A 475 25.06 -21.66 -5.57
CA ALA A 475 24.38 -22.97 -5.59
C ALA A 475 23.95 -23.36 -7.01
N ILE A 476 23.46 -22.42 -7.82
CA ILE A 476 23.14 -22.65 -9.24
C ILE A 476 24.41 -22.96 -10.04
N ARG A 477 25.48 -22.19 -9.84
CA ARG A 477 26.77 -22.42 -10.50
C ARG A 477 27.40 -23.78 -10.12
N ALA A 478 27.18 -24.24 -8.89
CA ALA A 478 27.63 -25.58 -8.45
C ALA A 478 26.92 -26.72 -9.22
N LEU A 479 25.79 -26.47 -9.87
CA LEU A 479 25.17 -27.42 -10.81
C LEU A 479 25.91 -27.48 -12.17
N GLY A 480 26.81 -26.53 -12.45
CA GLY A 480 27.51 -26.37 -13.74
C GLY A 480 26.87 -25.33 -14.67
N VAL A 481 25.80 -24.65 -14.22
CA VAL A 481 25.09 -23.60 -14.97
C VAL A 481 25.90 -22.32 -14.99
N ARG A 482 25.89 -21.60 -16.10
CA ARG A 482 26.56 -20.31 -16.28
C ARG A 482 25.65 -19.16 -15.86
N ILE A 483 26.25 -18.07 -15.40
CA ILE A 483 25.54 -16.85 -14.97
C ILE A 483 25.97 -15.68 -15.85
N ALA A 484 24.99 -14.97 -16.39
CA ALA A 484 25.21 -13.72 -17.11
C ALA A 484 24.60 -12.53 -16.34
N LEU A 485 25.31 -11.42 -16.29
CA LEU A 485 24.81 -10.14 -15.81
C LEU A 485 24.25 -9.36 -16.96
N ASP A 486 22.96 -9.08 -16.95
CA ASP A 486 22.21 -8.40 -18.01
C ASP A 486 21.99 -6.91 -17.74
N ASP A 487 21.69 -6.13 -18.80
CA ASP A 487 21.45 -4.68 -18.78
C ASP A 487 22.60 -3.87 -18.16
N PHE A 488 23.85 -4.33 -18.31
CA PHE A 488 25.00 -3.71 -17.66
C PHE A 488 25.23 -2.28 -18.11
N GLY A 489 25.32 -1.36 -17.13
CA GLY A 489 25.54 0.07 -17.31
C GLY A 489 24.29 0.94 -17.21
N THR A 490 23.11 0.36 -17.06
CA THR A 490 21.86 1.10 -16.88
C THR A 490 21.51 1.38 -15.42
N GLY A 491 22.18 0.72 -14.48
CA GLY A 491 21.92 0.77 -13.04
C GLY A 491 23.04 1.40 -12.22
N TYR A 492 22.97 1.23 -10.90
CA TYR A 492 23.91 1.77 -9.91
C TYR A 492 24.93 0.74 -9.41
N SER A 493 25.31 -0.27 -10.19
CA SER A 493 26.26 -1.27 -9.71
C SER A 493 27.62 -0.67 -9.41
N SER A 494 28.04 -0.81 -8.16
CA SER A 494 29.41 -0.57 -7.79
C SER A 494 30.29 -1.67 -8.41
N LEU A 495 31.41 -1.31 -9.03
CA LEU A 495 32.43 -2.25 -9.53
C LEU A 495 32.86 -3.29 -8.46
N LYS A 496 32.66 -2.98 -7.19
CA LYS A 496 32.87 -3.92 -6.08
C LYS A 496 31.93 -5.13 -6.18
N HIS A 497 30.68 -4.93 -6.52
CA HIS A 497 29.65 -5.99 -6.55
C HIS A 497 29.87 -6.97 -7.72
N ILE A 498 30.41 -6.49 -8.85
CA ILE A 498 30.74 -7.35 -10.00
C ILE A 498 31.77 -8.42 -9.60
N ARG A 499 32.74 -8.07 -8.77
CA ARG A 499 33.75 -9.02 -8.28
C ARG A 499 33.17 -10.05 -7.30
N GLU A 500 32.09 -9.73 -6.63
CA GLU A 500 31.47 -10.59 -5.60
C GLU A 500 30.46 -11.57 -6.19
N ILE A 501 29.92 -11.31 -7.39
CA ILE A 501 28.97 -12.20 -8.08
C ILE A 501 29.73 -13.21 -8.94
N PRO A 502 29.38 -14.50 -8.93
CA PRO A 502 30.04 -15.54 -9.72
C PRO A 502 29.58 -15.48 -11.19
N LEU A 503 30.09 -14.52 -11.97
CA LEU A 503 29.72 -14.27 -13.36
C LEU A 503 30.57 -15.08 -14.35
N ASP A 504 29.95 -15.45 -15.48
CA ASP A 504 30.58 -16.02 -16.68
C ASP A 504 30.47 -15.12 -17.90
N VAL A 505 29.43 -14.25 -17.92
CA VAL A 505 29.17 -13.31 -19.03
C VAL A 505 28.69 -11.96 -18.48
N ILE A 506 29.10 -10.86 -19.10
CA ILE A 506 28.52 -9.51 -18.93
C ILE A 506 27.88 -9.13 -20.26
N LYS A 507 26.56 -8.79 -20.23
CA LYS A 507 25.82 -8.29 -21.40
C LYS A 507 25.71 -6.77 -21.31
N VAL A 508 26.26 -6.08 -22.30
CA VAL A 508 26.22 -4.61 -22.38
C VAL A 508 24.95 -4.21 -23.09
N ASP A 509 24.13 -3.40 -22.42
CA ASP A 509 22.83 -2.95 -22.90
C ASP A 509 22.91 -2.15 -24.21
N GLN A 510 21.86 -2.30 -25.03
CA GLN A 510 21.69 -1.63 -26.33
C GLN A 510 21.79 -0.08 -26.27
N ILE A 511 21.58 0.54 -25.11
CA ILE A 511 21.67 2.01 -24.95
C ILE A 511 23.05 2.52 -25.34
N PHE A 512 24.11 1.73 -25.10
CA PHE A 512 25.49 2.07 -25.46
C PHE A 512 25.81 1.77 -26.92
N VAL A 513 24.94 1.04 -27.62
CA VAL A 513 25.14 0.68 -29.01
C VAL A 513 24.42 1.63 -29.96
N LYS A 514 23.32 2.23 -29.52
CA LYS A 514 22.46 3.07 -30.35
C LYS A 514 23.20 4.19 -31.07
N ASP A 515 24.12 4.86 -30.40
CA ASP A 515 24.92 5.96 -30.94
C ASP A 515 26.43 5.58 -31.09
N LEU A 516 26.76 4.29 -31.06
CA LEU A 516 28.13 3.75 -30.99
C LEU A 516 29.07 4.30 -32.07
N THR A 517 28.56 4.53 -33.26
CA THR A 517 29.38 5.06 -34.39
C THR A 517 29.76 6.54 -34.27
N LYS A 518 29.07 7.30 -33.36
CA LYS A 518 29.23 8.76 -33.21
C LYS A 518 29.64 9.20 -31.82
N ASP A 519 29.41 8.34 -30.83
CA ASP A 519 29.59 8.67 -29.40
C ASP A 519 30.86 8.01 -28.86
N GLU A 520 31.89 8.81 -28.64
CA GLU A 520 33.17 8.36 -28.05
C GLU A 520 33.00 7.83 -26.62
N TYR A 521 31.99 8.30 -25.88
CA TYR A 521 31.68 7.78 -24.54
C TYR A 521 31.24 6.32 -24.59
N SER A 522 30.29 5.99 -25.47
CA SER A 522 29.80 4.64 -25.67
C SER A 522 30.92 3.68 -26.11
N GLN A 523 31.79 4.11 -27.03
CA GLN A 523 32.96 3.33 -27.45
C GLN A 523 33.92 3.07 -26.29
N SER A 524 34.24 4.14 -25.53
CA SER A 524 35.14 4.05 -24.36
C SER A 524 34.55 3.18 -23.27
N PHE A 525 33.24 3.26 -23.04
CA PHE A 525 32.51 2.41 -22.06
C PHE A 525 32.60 0.94 -22.41
N ILE A 526 32.23 0.54 -23.65
CA ILE A 526 32.30 -0.86 -24.10
C ILE A 526 33.73 -1.38 -24.00
N LYS A 527 34.72 -0.59 -24.43
CA LYS A 527 36.13 -0.96 -24.30
C LYS A 527 36.56 -1.18 -22.85
N MET A 528 36.17 -0.28 -21.95
CA MET A 528 36.45 -0.39 -20.51
C MET A 528 35.82 -1.69 -19.94
N VAL A 529 34.55 -1.98 -20.29
CA VAL A 529 33.86 -3.20 -19.85
C VAL A 529 34.58 -4.44 -20.37
N ALA A 530 34.98 -4.46 -21.64
CA ALA A 530 35.70 -5.59 -22.25
C ALA A 530 37.07 -5.82 -21.58
N GLU A 531 37.81 -4.74 -21.25
CA GLU A 531 39.08 -4.85 -20.53
C GLU A 531 38.89 -5.34 -19.08
N LEU A 532 37.86 -4.83 -18.38
CA LEU A 532 37.51 -5.27 -17.03
C LEU A 532 37.14 -6.75 -17.02
N ALA A 533 36.24 -7.18 -17.91
CA ALA A 533 35.80 -8.55 -18.04
C ALA A 533 36.96 -9.52 -18.33
N ALA A 534 37.85 -9.13 -19.23
CA ALA A 534 39.07 -9.90 -19.53
C ALA A 534 40.00 -10.04 -18.31
N ALA A 535 40.06 -9.02 -17.43
CA ALA A 535 40.88 -9.05 -16.21
C ALA A 535 40.34 -10.01 -15.13
N ILE A 536 39.04 -10.37 -15.20
CA ILE A 536 38.37 -11.28 -14.25
C ILE A 536 37.91 -12.59 -14.91
N ASP A 537 38.38 -12.88 -16.13
CA ASP A 537 38.07 -14.08 -16.91
C ASP A 537 36.58 -14.27 -17.17
N VAL A 538 35.87 -13.18 -17.55
CA VAL A 538 34.46 -13.13 -17.89
C VAL A 538 34.30 -12.71 -19.35
N ASN A 539 33.36 -13.33 -20.07
CA ASN A 539 33.06 -12.98 -21.46
C ASN A 539 32.17 -11.74 -21.55
N VAL A 540 32.25 -11.02 -22.66
CA VAL A 540 31.36 -9.89 -22.94
C VAL A 540 30.47 -10.19 -24.14
N CYS A 541 29.17 -9.95 -23.99
CA CYS A 541 28.19 -9.92 -25.05
C CYS A 541 27.66 -8.48 -25.21
N VAL A 542 27.70 -7.93 -26.41
CA VAL A 542 27.14 -6.60 -26.70
C VAL A 542 25.81 -6.77 -27.41
N GLU A 543 24.78 -6.13 -26.88
CA GLU A 543 23.41 -6.25 -27.35
C GLU A 543 22.99 -5.09 -28.25
N GLY A 544 21.94 -5.32 -29.06
CA GLY A 544 21.30 -4.28 -29.86
C GLY A 544 22.09 -3.83 -31.09
N ILE A 545 22.94 -4.67 -31.64
CA ILE A 545 23.59 -4.40 -32.92
C ILE A 545 22.55 -4.40 -34.03
N GLU A 546 22.35 -3.27 -34.71
CA GLU A 546 21.35 -3.12 -35.78
C GLU A 546 21.98 -2.87 -37.14
N THR A 547 23.21 -2.32 -37.19
CA THR A 547 23.87 -1.94 -38.44
C THR A 547 25.27 -2.54 -38.57
N ARG A 548 25.76 -2.61 -39.79
CA ARG A 548 27.10 -3.08 -40.11
C ARG A 548 28.16 -2.15 -39.52
N GLU A 549 27.92 -0.87 -39.57
CA GLU A 549 28.86 0.14 -39.04
C GLU A 549 29.04 0.01 -37.53
N GLN A 550 27.97 -0.32 -36.79
CA GLN A 550 28.07 -0.59 -35.34
C GLN A 550 28.90 -1.85 -35.10
N PHE A 551 28.68 -2.89 -35.93
CA PHE A 551 29.43 -4.13 -35.81
C PHE A 551 30.93 -3.95 -36.08
N GLU A 552 31.29 -3.21 -37.15
CA GLU A 552 32.69 -2.91 -37.52
C GLU A 552 33.45 -2.14 -36.41
N VAL A 553 32.76 -1.28 -35.64
CA VAL A 553 33.37 -0.58 -34.49
C VAL A 553 33.77 -1.57 -33.40
N LEU A 554 33.06 -2.66 -33.22
CA LEU A 554 33.33 -3.70 -32.20
C LEU A 554 34.46 -4.66 -32.59
N GLU A 555 34.77 -4.84 -33.91
CA GLU A 555 35.84 -5.74 -34.38
C GLU A 555 37.20 -5.44 -33.76
N GLY A 556 37.46 -4.18 -33.37
CA GLY A 556 38.70 -3.79 -32.72
C GLY A 556 38.71 -3.89 -31.19
N MET A 557 37.56 -4.29 -30.58
CA MET A 557 37.39 -4.41 -29.14
C MET A 557 37.45 -5.88 -28.70
N LYS A 558 37.84 -6.14 -27.47
CA LYS A 558 37.92 -7.51 -26.91
C LYS A 558 36.55 -8.03 -26.52
N VAL A 559 35.58 -7.93 -27.41
CA VAL A 559 34.21 -8.44 -27.26
C VAL A 559 34.18 -9.87 -27.81
N GLN A 560 33.59 -10.83 -27.09
CA GLN A 560 33.50 -12.23 -27.52
C GLN A 560 32.22 -12.52 -28.29
N MET A 561 31.11 -11.95 -27.86
CA MET A 561 29.78 -12.25 -28.41
C MET A 561 29.02 -10.98 -28.73
N VAL A 562 28.14 -11.08 -29.72
CA VAL A 562 27.20 -10.00 -30.06
C VAL A 562 25.82 -10.57 -30.32
N GLN A 563 24.81 -9.73 -30.12
CA GLN A 563 23.40 -10.03 -30.38
C GLN A 563 22.73 -8.76 -30.93
N GLY A 564 21.83 -8.93 -31.91
CA GLY A 564 21.09 -7.80 -32.44
C GLY A 564 20.39 -8.06 -33.76
N TYR A 565 19.57 -7.10 -34.19
CA TYR A 565 18.78 -7.20 -35.41
C TYR A 565 19.60 -7.18 -36.69
N PHE A 566 20.86 -6.79 -36.59
CA PHE A 566 21.80 -6.92 -37.72
C PHE A 566 21.96 -8.38 -38.18
N PHE A 567 21.93 -9.33 -37.23
CA PHE A 567 21.97 -10.76 -37.55
C PHE A 567 20.56 -11.28 -37.72
N ASP A 568 19.74 -11.26 -36.67
CA ASP A 568 18.33 -11.63 -36.73
C ASP A 568 17.52 -11.06 -35.54
N LYS A 569 16.22 -10.94 -35.79
CA LYS A 569 15.22 -10.69 -34.77
C LYS A 569 14.89 -11.99 -34.02
N PRO A 570 14.35 -11.90 -32.78
CA PRO A 570 13.79 -13.05 -32.09
C PRO A 570 12.77 -13.77 -33.01
N MET A 571 12.93 -15.07 -33.17
CA MET A 571 12.11 -15.90 -34.08
C MET A 571 11.56 -17.14 -33.35
N PRO A 572 10.46 -17.72 -33.84
CA PRO A 572 9.96 -19.00 -33.34
C PRO A 572 11.03 -20.10 -33.45
N GLN A 573 10.91 -21.10 -32.57
CA GLN A 573 11.89 -22.19 -32.49
C GLN A 573 12.14 -22.88 -33.81
N GLU A 574 11.09 -23.17 -34.56
CA GLU A 574 11.19 -23.87 -35.85
C GLU A 574 12.02 -23.07 -36.86
N ALA A 575 11.85 -21.75 -36.89
CA ALA A 575 12.60 -20.87 -37.77
C ALA A 575 14.08 -20.79 -37.37
N PHE A 576 14.36 -20.76 -36.05
CA PHE A 576 15.73 -20.80 -35.53
C PHE A 576 16.42 -22.13 -35.89
N GLU A 577 15.75 -23.24 -35.66
CA GLU A 577 16.30 -24.57 -35.97
C GLU A 577 16.54 -24.76 -37.50
N GLU A 578 15.65 -24.25 -38.33
CA GLU A 578 15.83 -24.32 -39.79
C GLU A 578 17.06 -23.52 -40.24
N LYS A 579 17.26 -22.32 -39.72
CA LYS A 579 18.31 -21.41 -40.13
C LYS A 579 19.68 -21.72 -39.52
N TYR A 580 19.75 -22.05 -38.26
CA TYR A 580 21.00 -22.14 -37.49
C TYR A 580 21.40 -23.57 -37.11
N VAL A 581 20.47 -24.54 -37.13
CA VAL A 581 20.78 -25.92 -36.77
C VAL A 581 20.88 -26.81 -37.98
N LYS A 582 19.95 -26.70 -38.95
CA LYS A 582 19.92 -27.57 -40.12
C LYS A 582 20.81 -27.09 -41.26
N SER A 583 20.96 -25.77 -41.46
CA SER A 583 21.74 -25.22 -42.57
C SER A 583 23.25 -25.49 -42.46
N ASP A 584 23.80 -25.51 -41.27
CA ASP A 584 25.22 -25.79 -41.04
C ASP A 584 25.56 -27.28 -41.22
N THR A 585 24.60 -28.19 -41.02
CA THR A 585 24.79 -29.62 -41.26
C THR A 585 25.01 -29.93 -42.75
N ILE A 586 24.40 -29.13 -43.66
CA ILE A 586 24.55 -29.29 -45.11
C ILE A 586 25.91 -28.74 -45.58
N SER A 587 26.43 -27.69 -44.99
CA SER A 587 27.76 -27.14 -45.34
C SER A 587 28.93 -27.97 -44.84
N GLN A 588 28.81 -28.75 -43.78
CA GLN A 588 29.82 -29.69 -43.30
C GLN A 588 29.85 -30.99 -44.07
N SER A 589 28.68 -31.48 -44.56
CA SER A 589 28.63 -32.69 -45.39
C SER A 589 29.15 -32.47 -46.84
N GLY A 590 29.15 -31.21 -47.32
CA GLY A 590 29.71 -30.83 -48.62
C GLY A 590 31.23 -30.69 -48.68
N ARG A 591 31.93 -30.71 -47.55
CA ARG A 591 33.41 -30.63 -47.49
C ARG A 591 34.11 -31.97 -47.27
N GLN A 592 33.36 -33.09 -47.23
CA GLN A 592 33.92 -34.46 -47.11
C GLN A 592 33.78 -35.29 -48.38
N ASN A 593 33.49 -34.69 -49.55
CA ASN A 593 33.57 -35.39 -50.84
C ASN A 593 34.62 -34.80 -51.76
#